data_225847dc3f927d116cb1c6bb32e48731
#
_entry.id   225847dc3f927d116cb1c6bb32e48731
#
_cell.length_a   1.000
_cell.length_b   1.000
_cell.length_c   1.000
_cell.angle_alpha   90.00
_cell.angle_beta   90.00
_cell.angle_gamma   90.00
#
_symmetry.space_group_name_H-M   'P 1'
#
loop_
_entity.id
_entity.type
_entity.pdbx_description
1 polymer ?
#
loop_
_entity_poly.entity_id
_entity_poly.type
_entity_poly.pdbx_seq_one_letter_code
_entity_poly.pdbx_strand_id
1 'polypeptide(L)'
;MIVENVMKKSVTTIMPYATLKEALMLMKEKGLKSLIVDKNSPSDAYGIITNTQILKAILAEEGDIELLNVYDVYNKPAFSVSSKIDVKYAAKTMIEHNIKRVVVTDNNELKGVLSITDLTDYLMSLVD
;
A
#
# COMPACT_ATOMS: atom_id res chain seq x y z
N MET A 1 16.10 -10.95 -10.77
CA MET A 1 15.83 -9.76 -9.92
C MET A 1 14.72 -10.10 -8.94
N ILE A 2 14.98 -9.99 -7.66
CA ILE A 2 13.99 -10.25 -6.63
C ILE A 2 13.34 -8.96 -6.16
N VAL A 3 12.16 -9.08 -5.56
CA VAL A 3 11.36 -7.95 -5.10
C VAL A 3 12.14 -6.99 -4.20
N GLU A 4 12.98 -7.52 -3.31
CA GLU A 4 13.81 -6.72 -2.39
C GLU A 4 14.66 -5.66 -3.11
N ASN A 5 15.10 -5.95 -4.34
CA ASN A 5 15.97 -5.05 -5.10
C ASN A 5 15.20 -3.93 -5.81
N VAL A 6 13.87 -4.04 -5.90
CA VAL A 6 13.03 -3.10 -6.65
C VAL A 6 12.06 -2.35 -5.73
N MET A 7 11.63 -2.95 -4.64
CA MET A 7 10.68 -2.36 -3.70
C MET A 7 11.21 -1.09 -3.04
N LYS A 8 10.31 -0.28 -2.54
CA LYS A 8 10.65 0.83 -1.66
C LYS A 8 10.70 0.32 -0.22
N LYS A 9 11.81 0.58 0.45
CA LYS A 9 12.05 0.13 1.84
C LYS A 9 11.51 1.13 2.85
N SER A 10 11.49 2.41 2.49
CA SER A 10 10.97 3.46 3.34
C SER A 10 9.46 3.52 3.18
N VAL A 11 8.72 3.03 4.17
CA VAL A 11 7.26 2.97 4.14
C VAL A 11 6.67 3.83 5.24
N THR A 12 5.50 4.38 4.99
CA THR A 12 4.75 5.14 5.98
C THR A 12 3.53 4.34 6.38
N THR A 13 3.36 4.16 7.68
CA THR A 13 2.23 3.42 8.24
C THR A 13 1.27 4.35 8.96
N ILE A 14 0.03 3.90 9.12
CA ILE A 14 -0.99 4.59 9.89
C ILE A 14 -1.79 3.54 10.67
N MET A 15 -2.34 3.94 11.80
CA MET A 15 -3.17 3.04 12.60
C MET A 15 -4.59 2.98 12.04
N PRO A 16 -5.27 1.82 12.14
CA PRO A 16 -6.61 1.69 11.58
C PRO A 16 -7.65 2.61 12.22
N TYR A 17 -7.45 3.04 13.43
CA TYR A 17 -8.38 3.94 14.12
C TYR A 17 -8.10 5.43 13.87
N ALA A 18 -7.10 5.76 13.05
CA ALA A 18 -6.89 7.15 12.62
C ALA A 18 -8.06 7.59 11.73
N THR A 19 -8.33 8.89 11.71
CA THR A 19 -9.37 9.46 10.85
C THR A 19 -8.89 9.56 9.40
N LEU A 20 -9.82 9.69 8.46
CA LEU A 20 -9.47 9.92 7.06
C LEU A 20 -8.78 11.27 6.91
N LYS A 21 -9.12 12.26 7.75
CA LYS A 21 -8.42 13.54 7.76
C LYS A 21 -6.94 13.36 8.09
N GLU A 22 -6.63 12.57 9.14
CA GLU A 22 -5.25 12.27 9.50
C GLU A 22 -4.51 11.54 8.38
N ALA A 23 -5.19 10.60 7.71
CA ALA A 23 -4.61 9.89 6.58
C ALA A 23 -4.27 10.84 5.44
N LEU A 24 -5.21 11.74 5.08
CA LEU A 24 -4.97 12.74 4.03
C LEU A 24 -3.85 13.70 4.38
N MET A 25 -3.78 14.14 5.63
CA MET A 25 -2.71 15.02 6.10
C MET A 25 -1.35 14.34 5.95
N LEU A 26 -1.26 13.07 6.33
CA LEU A 26 -0.02 12.30 6.23
C LEU A 26 0.37 12.08 4.77
N MET A 27 -0.59 11.73 3.90
CA MET A 27 -0.35 11.59 2.47
C MET A 27 0.15 12.89 1.85
N LYS A 28 -0.46 14.02 2.21
CA LYS A 28 -0.07 15.32 1.70
C LYS A 28 1.33 15.71 2.16
N GLU A 29 1.63 15.52 3.44
CA GLU A 29 2.92 15.84 4.03
C GLU A 29 4.06 15.04 3.38
N LYS A 30 3.83 13.74 3.16
CA LYS A 30 4.86 12.84 2.62
C LYS A 30 4.83 12.72 1.10
N GLY A 31 3.85 13.33 0.42
CA GLY A 31 3.71 13.21 -1.03
C GLY A 31 3.36 11.79 -1.47
N LEU A 32 2.51 11.10 -0.71
CA LEU A 32 2.15 9.71 -0.95
C LEU A 32 0.71 9.58 -1.40
N LYS A 33 0.43 8.51 -2.16
CA LYS A 33 -0.92 8.18 -2.65
C LYS A 33 -1.54 6.98 -1.91
N SER A 34 -0.77 6.38 -1.02
CA SER A 34 -1.23 5.24 -0.22
C SER A 34 -0.44 5.19 1.09
N LEU A 35 -1.04 4.55 2.09
CA LEU A 35 -0.41 4.28 3.37
C LEU A 35 -0.63 2.81 3.71
N ILE A 36 0.37 2.21 4.34
CA ILE A 36 0.20 0.87 4.92
C ILE A 36 -0.54 1.04 6.24
N VAL A 37 -1.60 0.26 6.43
CA VAL A 37 -2.33 0.28 7.70
C VAL A 37 -1.74 -0.79 8.59
N ASP A 38 -1.25 -0.37 9.75
CA ASP A 38 -0.57 -1.27 10.66
C ASP A 38 -1.54 -2.31 11.24
N LYS A 39 -0.96 -3.42 11.65
CA LYS A 39 -1.72 -4.51 12.27
C LYS A 39 -1.93 -4.23 13.77
N ASN A 40 -3.03 -4.76 14.32
CA ASN A 40 -3.38 -4.56 15.72
C ASN A 40 -2.60 -5.48 16.66
N SER A 41 -2.08 -6.59 16.14
CA SER A 41 -1.33 -7.59 16.90
C SER A 41 -0.36 -8.32 15.98
N PRO A 42 0.65 -9.04 16.54
CA PRO A 42 1.62 -9.77 15.70
C PRO A 42 1.00 -10.78 14.74
N SER A 43 -0.15 -11.36 15.09
CA SER A 43 -0.83 -12.34 14.23
C SER A 43 -1.83 -11.73 13.26
N ASP A 44 -2.05 -10.43 13.33
CA ASP A 44 -2.97 -9.71 12.45
C ASP A 44 -2.34 -9.48 11.07
N ALA A 45 -3.16 -9.05 10.12
CA ALA A 45 -2.72 -8.70 8.76
C ALA A 45 -2.56 -7.19 8.61
N TYR A 46 -1.64 -6.79 7.75
CA TYR A 46 -1.55 -5.39 7.31
C TYR A 46 -2.71 -5.07 6.37
N GLY A 47 -3.11 -3.80 6.37
CA GLY A 47 -4.04 -3.27 5.40
C GLY A 47 -3.35 -2.22 4.52
N ILE A 48 -4.09 -1.69 3.56
CA ILE A 48 -3.63 -0.58 2.73
C ILE A 48 -4.80 0.38 2.51
N ILE A 49 -4.52 1.67 2.59
CA ILE A 49 -5.50 2.71 2.27
C ILE A 49 -4.91 3.60 1.19
N THR A 50 -5.71 3.91 0.18
CA THR A 50 -5.30 4.72 -0.97
C THR A 50 -6.10 6.01 -1.03
N ASN A 51 -5.53 7.01 -1.71
CA ASN A 51 -6.22 8.28 -1.95
C ASN A 51 -7.51 8.07 -2.75
N THR A 52 -7.54 7.10 -3.66
CA THR A 52 -8.75 6.79 -4.45
C THR A 52 -9.88 6.26 -3.57
N GLN A 53 -9.56 5.43 -2.57
CA GLN A 53 -10.57 4.95 -1.61
C GLN A 53 -11.15 6.10 -0.80
N ILE A 54 -10.30 7.03 -0.37
CA ILE A 54 -10.74 8.21 0.38
C ILE A 54 -11.57 9.13 -0.50
N LEU A 55 -11.12 9.35 -1.75
CA LEU A 55 -11.88 10.13 -2.74
C LEU A 55 -13.30 9.58 -2.89
N LYS A 56 -13.43 8.27 -3.04
CA LYS A 56 -14.73 7.61 -3.17
C LYS A 56 -15.60 7.83 -1.93
N ALA A 57 -15.03 7.59 -0.75
CA ALA A 57 -15.79 7.70 0.50
C ALA A 57 -16.28 9.13 0.75
N ILE A 58 -15.48 10.14 0.43
CA ILE A 58 -15.76 11.54 0.76
C ILE A 58 -16.54 12.25 -0.34
N LEU A 59 -16.10 12.12 -1.60
CA LEU A 59 -16.73 12.88 -2.69
C LEU A 59 -17.87 12.11 -3.35
N ALA A 60 -17.74 10.82 -3.58
CA ALA A 60 -18.78 10.03 -4.23
C ALA A 60 -19.86 9.59 -3.25
N GLU A 61 -19.51 9.23 -2.03
CA GLU A 61 -20.43 8.73 -1.00
C GLU A 61 -20.78 9.78 0.07
N GLU A 62 -20.25 11.00 -0.08
CA GLU A 62 -20.55 12.15 0.78
C GLU A 62 -20.24 11.93 2.27
N GLY A 63 -19.18 11.17 2.57
CA GLY A 63 -18.73 10.96 3.94
C GLY A 63 -18.02 12.18 4.51
N ASP A 64 -17.72 12.12 5.81
CA ASP A 64 -17.04 13.19 6.54
C ASP A 64 -15.63 12.72 6.94
N ILE A 65 -14.59 13.45 6.51
CA ILE A 65 -13.20 13.08 6.78
C ILE A 65 -12.86 13.12 8.28
N GLU A 66 -13.61 13.86 9.07
CA GLU A 66 -13.38 13.96 10.51
C GLU A 66 -14.09 12.86 11.30
N LEU A 67 -15.10 12.21 10.71
CA LEU A 67 -15.89 11.18 11.36
C LEU A 67 -15.53 9.77 10.93
N LEU A 68 -15.10 9.59 9.67
CA LEU A 68 -14.72 8.26 9.18
C LEU A 68 -13.29 7.94 9.58
N ASN A 69 -13.09 6.68 9.93
CA ASN A 69 -11.78 6.15 10.28
C ASN A 69 -11.19 5.35 9.12
N VAL A 70 -9.90 5.14 9.15
CA VAL A 70 -9.20 4.33 8.14
C VAL A 70 -9.85 2.95 8.02
N TYR A 71 -10.23 2.32 9.15
CA TYR A 71 -10.85 0.99 9.12
C TYR A 71 -12.22 0.95 8.44
N ASP A 72 -12.85 2.10 8.20
CA ASP A 72 -14.14 2.15 7.48
C ASP A 72 -13.98 1.97 5.97
N VAL A 73 -12.79 2.23 5.41
CA VAL A 73 -12.61 2.29 3.94
C VAL A 73 -11.42 1.50 3.41
N TYR A 74 -10.48 1.07 4.23
CA TYR A 74 -9.26 0.42 3.78
C TYR A 74 -9.48 -1.02 3.31
N ASN A 75 -8.49 -1.57 2.60
CA ASN A 75 -8.49 -2.98 2.25
C ASN A 75 -7.66 -3.76 3.28
N LYS A 76 -8.25 -4.83 3.79
CA LYS A 76 -7.59 -5.75 4.73
C LYS A 76 -8.11 -7.17 4.52
N PRO A 77 -7.22 -8.15 4.36
CA PRO A 77 -5.77 -8.00 4.29
C PRO A 77 -5.33 -7.35 2.99
N ALA A 78 -4.22 -6.63 3.04
CA ALA A 78 -3.56 -6.14 1.82
C ALA A 78 -2.95 -7.33 1.09
N PHE A 79 -2.88 -7.26 -0.24
CA PHE A 79 -2.10 -8.23 -0.98
C PHE A 79 -0.63 -8.09 -0.60
N SER A 80 0.02 -9.21 -0.34
CA SER A 80 1.41 -9.20 0.09
C SER A 80 2.23 -10.22 -0.70
N VAL A 81 3.50 -9.91 -0.85
CA VAL A 81 4.48 -10.80 -1.48
C VAL A 81 5.73 -10.84 -0.61
N SER A 82 6.49 -11.93 -0.72
CA SER A 82 7.79 -12.03 -0.05
C SER A 82 8.81 -11.16 -0.77
N SER A 83 9.76 -10.59 -0.01
CA SER A 83 10.87 -9.83 -0.58
C SER A 83 11.81 -10.70 -1.41
N LYS A 84 11.75 -12.00 -1.25
CA LYS A 84 12.68 -12.97 -1.87
C LYS A 84 12.20 -13.56 -3.18
N ILE A 85 10.95 -13.32 -3.60
CA ILE A 85 10.48 -13.84 -4.87
C ILE A 85 10.98 -13.00 -6.04
N ASP A 86 11.01 -13.63 -7.23
CA ASP A 86 11.35 -12.91 -8.46
C ASP A 86 10.25 -11.89 -8.78
N VAL A 87 10.67 -10.72 -9.24
CA VAL A 87 9.73 -9.63 -9.59
C VAL A 87 8.70 -10.07 -10.62
N LYS A 88 9.01 -11.04 -11.49
CA LYS A 88 8.05 -11.52 -12.49
C LYS A 88 6.80 -12.10 -11.87
N TYR A 89 6.91 -12.77 -10.72
CA TYR A 89 5.74 -13.34 -10.04
C TYR A 89 4.89 -12.26 -9.39
N ALA A 90 5.52 -11.27 -8.78
CA ALA A 90 4.81 -10.13 -8.24
C ALA A 90 4.10 -9.36 -9.34
N ALA A 91 4.77 -9.11 -10.46
CA ALA A 91 4.19 -8.42 -11.61
C ALA A 91 2.97 -9.16 -12.17
N LYS A 92 3.08 -10.49 -12.33
CA LYS A 92 1.95 -11.30 -12.81
C LYS A 92 0.74 -11.18 -11.89
N THR A 93 0.97 -11.30 -10.58
CA THR A 93 -0.11 -11.20 -9.58
C THR A 93 -0.78 -9.82 -9.65
N MET A 94 0.02 -8.77 -9.70
CA MET A 94 -0.50 -7.41 -9.72
C MET A 94 -1.31 -7.13 -11.00
N ILE A 95 -0.85 -7.60 -12.14
CA ILE A 95 -1.54 -7.40 -13.42
C ILE A 95 -2.82 -8.23 -13.45
N GLU A 96 -2.76 -9.51 -13.09
CA GLU A 96 -3.93 -10.40 -13.11
C GLU A 96 -5.07 -9.93 -12.19
N HIS A 97 -4.73 -9.36 -11.05
CA HIS A 97 -5.70 -8.91 -10.06
C HIS A 97 -5.97 -7.41 -10.11
N ASN A 98 -5.40 -6.71 -11.10
CA ASN A 98 -5.52 -5.25 -11.24
C ASN A 98 -5.14 -4.51 -9.95
N ILE A 99 -4.04 -4.90 -9.36
CA ILE A 99 -3.52 -4.34 -8.12
C ILE A 99 -2.35 -3.43 -8.44
N LYS A 100 -2.37 -2.21 -7.94
CA LYS A 100 -1.32 -1.22 -8.22
C LYS A 100 -0.20 -1.21 -7.18
N ARG A 101 -0.46 -1.73 -5.98
CA ARG A 101 0.51 -1.76 -4.87
C ARG A 101 0.32 -3.02 -4.06
N VAL A 102 1.44 -3.61 -3.63
CA VAL A 102 1.41 -4.75 -2.71
C VAL A 102 2.35 -4.46 -1.54
N VAL A 103 2.00 -5.00 -0.39
CA VAL A 103 2.86 -4.94 0.79
C VAL A 103 3.90 -6.04 0.65
N VAL A 104 5.15 -5.74 1.01
CA VAL A 104 6.21 -6.74 1.01
C VAL A 104 6.47 -7.15 2.45
N THR A 105 6.26 -8.43 2.74
CA THR A 105 6.41 -8.97 4.09
C THR A 105 7.22 -10.27 4.05
N ASP A 106 7.96 -10.52 5.11
CA ASP A 106 8.59 -11.82 5.36
C ASP A 106 8.27 -12.17 6.81
N ASN A 107 7.78 -13.39 7.05
CA ASN A 107 7.34 -13.83 8.37
C ASN A 107 6.34 -12.85 9.02
N ASN A 108 5.42 -12.33 8.20
CA ASN A 108 4.42 -11.34 8.61
C ASN A 108 5.01 -10.01 9.14
N GLU A 109 6.28 -9.74 8.81
CA GLU A 109 6.94 -8.48 9.14
C GLU A 109 7.06 -7.61 7.90
N LEU A 110 6.73 -6.34 8.05
CA LEU A 110 6.78 -5.37 6.95
C LEU A 110 8.23 -5.10 6.53
N LYS A 111 8.52 -5.29 5.24
CA LYS A 111 9.83 -5.04 4.65
C LYS A 111 9.83 -3.88 3.67
N GLY A 112 8.70 -3.62 3.03
CA GLY A 112 8.60 -2.56 2.06
C GLY A 112 7.26 -2.56 1.35
N VAL A 113 7.18 -1.79 0.28
CA VAL A 113 6.01 -1.74 -0.60
C VAL A 113 6.49 -1.78 -2.04
N LEU A 114 5.74 -2.48 -2.89
CA LEU A 114 6.04 -2.58 -4.31
C LEU A 114 4.85 -2.06 -5.10
N SER A 115 5.11 -1.12 -6.01
CA SER A 115 4.07 -0.55 -6.87
C SER A 115 4.32 -0.88 -8.33
N ILE A 116 3.29 -0.74 -9.16
CA ILE A 116 3.43 -0.84 -10.63
C ILE A 116 4.44 0.19 -11.12
N THR A 117 4.48 1.39 -10.53
CA THR A 117 5.47 2.40 -10.89
C THR A 117 6.89 1.92 -10.64
N ASP A 118 7.13 1.24 -9.49
CA ASP A 118 8.46 0.67 -9.20
C ASP A 118 8.87 -0.35 -10.26
N LEU A 119 7.93 -1.18 -10.72
CA LEU A 119 8.19 -2.18 -11.74
C LEU A 119 8.48 -1.54 -13.11
N THR A 120 7.74 -0.50 -13.48
CA THR A 120 7.99 0.20 -14.75
C THR A 120 9.31 0.98 -14.70
N ASP A 121 9.65 1.58 -13.57
CA ASP A 121 10.95 2.24 -13.39
C ASP A 121 12.10 1.22 -13.54
N TYR A 122 11.91 0.02 -12.99
CA TYR A 122 12.88 -1.06 -13.16
C TYR A 122 13.05 -1.42 -14.64
N LEU A 123 11.95 -1.57 -15.38
CA LEU A 123 12.03 -1.85 -16.82
C LEU A 123 12.75 -0.75 -17.58
N MET A 124 12.48 0.52 -17.26
CA MET A 124 13.15 1.64 -17.89
C MET A 124 14.64 1.65 -17.59
N SER A 125 15.06 1.16 -16.44
CA SER A 125 16.47 1.06 -16.07
C SER A 125 17.26 0.04 -16.91
N LEU A 126 16.55 -0.86 -17.61
CA LEU A 126 17.18 -1.88 -18.44
C LEU A 126 17.60 -1.36 -19.83
N VAL A 127 17.19 -0.16 -20.17
CA VAL A 127 17.50 0.45 -21.48
C VAL A 127 18.21 1.78 -21.26
N ASP A 128 19.03 2.16 -22.24
CA ASP A 128 19.80 3.40 -22.20
C ASP A 128 18.97 4.63 -22.52
#